data_3ff599b1e1e90ff5b415c5ac03764d89
#
_entry.id   3ff599b1e1e90ff5b415c5ac03764d89
#
_cell.length_a   1.000
_cell.length_b   1.000
_cell.length_c   1.000
_cell.angle_alpha   90.00
_cell.angle_beta   90.00
_cell.angle_gamma   90.00
#
_symmetry.space_group_name_H-M   'P 1'
#
loop_
_entity.id
_entity.type
_entity.pdbx_description
1 polymer ?
#
loop_
_entity_poly.entity_id
_entity_poly.type
_entity_poly.pdbx_seq_one_letter_code
_entity_poly.pdbx_strand_id
1 'polypeptide(L)'
;MLIIFMVANARFAVAQQDILAKYLNVLPKDLKLTEQSPQKYRITADYFNGDIFGNFMNKTRVTGDYTRGLKDGAVKWNKVAIANGSTREGPFENAVSQDYMENFTYVPSDKMLDAASFSSFPANSFHTKNLVWDMLAIETFAWIYFDSLELNSVFRPANLKQEIPLAGEGTFTNKDIQLKWAGISQINREVCALIEYRTFDNPLVVDTEQLKIKGRSHYWGTILVSLKDKQIEHAVMYEDVVMDMKIPGQPAPQLLNTTREIQFEKIN
;
A
#
# COMPACT_ATOMS: atom_id res chain seq x y z
N MET A 1 21.37 14.80 -41.70
CA MET A 1 20.29 14.71 -40.67
C MET A 1 20.55 13.66 -39.57
N LEU A 2 21.33 12.63 -39.83
CA LEU A 2 21.63 11.54 -38.84
C LEU A 2 22.56 11.96 -37.68
N ILE A 3 23.51 12.88 -37.92
CA ILE A 3 24.50 13.30 -36.92
C ILE A 3 23.89 14.16 -35.78
N ILE A 4 22.87 14.95 -36.06
CA ILE A 4 22.24 15.80 -35.05
C ILE A 4 21.45 14.95 -34.03
N PHE A 5 20.86 13.83 -34.47
CA PHE A 5 20.13 12.90 -33.56
C PHE A 5 21.06 12.14 -32.59
N MET A 6 22.27 11.77 -33.03
CA MET A 6 23.25 11.11 -32.16
C MET A 6 23.81 12.04 -31.07
N VAL A 7 24.05 13.31 -31.38
CA VAL A 7 24.56 14.28 -30.42
C VAL A 7 23.51 14.65 -29.36
N ALA A 8 22.24 14.73 -29.73
CA ALA A 8 21.17 14.98 -28.78
C ALA A 8 20.99 13.81 -27.79
N ASN A 9 20.99 12.57 -28.29
CA ASN A 9 20.89 11.39 -27.42
C ASN A 9 22.09 11.22 -26.48
N ALA A 10 23.31 11.52 -26.94
CA ALA A 10 24.51 11.49 -26.11
C ALA A 10 24.44 12.54 -24.95
N ARG A 11 23.95 13.75 -25.23
CA ARG A 11 23.81 14.78 -24.20
C ARG A 11 22.75 14.43 -23.17
N PHE A 12 21.64 13.81 -23.56
CA PHE A 12 20.61 13.32 -22.62
C PHE A 12 21.14 12.19 -21.73
N ALA A 13 21.92 11.25 -22.29
CA ALA A 13 22.50 10.16 -21.52
C ALA A 13 23.54 10.66 -20.50
N VAL A 14 24.38 11.63 -20.86
CA VAL A 14 25.36 12.23 -19.95
C VAL A 14 24.66 13.01 -18.84
N ALA A 15 23.65 13.84 -19.16
CA ALA A 15 22.91 14.58 -18.16
C ALA A 15 22.15 13.64 -17.18
N GLN A 16 21.67 12.51 -17.65
CA GLN A 16 21.03 11.50 -16.80
C GLN A 16 22.06 10.80 -15.88
N GLN A 17 23.25 10.49 -16.37
CA GLN A 17 24.34 9.95 -15.56
C GLN A 17 24.77 10.94 -14.47
N ASP A 18 24.91 12.22 -14.77
CA ASP A 18 25.29 13.25 -13.82
C ASP A 18 24.23 13.44 -12.71
N ILE A 19 22.94 13.35 -13.05
CA ILE A 19 21.84 13.42 -12.08
C ILE A 19 21.87 12.19 -11.18
N LEU A 20 22.03 10.99 -11.74
CA LEU A 20 22.07 9.74 -10.98
C LEU A 20 23.30 9.64 -10.10
N ALA A 21 24.47 10.09 -10.56
CA ALA A 21 25.72 10.05 -9.81
C ALA A 21 25.61 10.76 -8.45
N LYS A 22 24.83 11.83 -8.36
CA LYS A 22 24.53 12.56 -7.11
C LYS A 22 23.88 11.66 -6.05
N TYR A 23 23.09 10.67 -6.46
CA TYR A 23 22.27 9.85 -5.58
C TYR A 23 22.76 8.40 -5.46
N LEU A 24 23.83 8.01 -6.18
CA LEU A 24 24.27 6.62 -6.25
C LEU A 24 24.69 6.01 -4.90
N ASN A 25 25.20 6.81 -3.98
CA ASN A 25 25.75 6.32 -2.73
C ASN A 25 24.92 6.65 -1.49
N VAL A 26 24.20 7.76 -1.51
CA VAL A 26 23.40 8.23 -0.37
C VAL A 26 22.06 8.81 -0.82
N LEU A 27 21.00 8.57 -0.05
CA LEU A 27 19.77 9.33 -0.18
C LEU A 27 19.98 10.77 0.29
N PRO A 28 19.39 11.78 -0.37
CA PRO A 28 19.45 13.17 0.07
C PRO A 28 18.71 13.33 1.42
N LYS A 29 19.47 13.45 2.51
CA LYS A 29 18.91 13.53 3.86
C LYS A 29 18.35 14.91 4.24
N ASP A 30 18.72 15.94 3.49
CA ASP A 30 18.21 17.30 3.62
C ASP A 30 16.88 17.53 2.90
N LEU A 31 16.41 16.53 2.16
CA LEU A 31 15.18 16.60 1.40
C LEU A 31 13.96 16.58 2.33
N LYS A 32 13.08 17.56 2.18
CA LYS A 32 11.85 17.68 2.96
C LYS A 32 10.64 17.35 2.12
N LEU A 33 9.67 16.71 2.75
CA LEU A 33 8.36 16.53 2.13
C LEU A 33 7.71 17.90 1.90
N THR A 34 7.41 18.21 0.64
CA THR A 34 6.80 19.47 0.24
C THR A 34 5.39 19.21 -0.27
N GLU A 35 4.41 19.72 0.44
CA GLU A 35 3.00 19.67 0.07
C GLU A 35 2.52 21.06 -0.35
N GLN A 36 2.89 21.47 -1.55
CA GLN A 36 2.52 22.81 -2.09
C GLN A 36 1.06 22.84 -2.57
N SER A 37 0.50 21.68 -2.92
CA SER A 37 -0.88 21.49 -3.34
C SER A 37 -1.36 20.09 -2.98
N PRO A 38 -2.68 19.85 -2.88
CA PRO A 38 -3.19 18.52 -2.65
C PRO A 38 -2.70 17.50 -3.69
N GLN A 39 -2.17 16.38 -3.24
CA GLN A 39 -1.77 15.26 -4.09
C GLN A 39 -2.92 14.26 -4.16
N LYS A 40 -3.24 13.79 -5.36
CA LYS A 40 -4.31 12.82 -5.58
C LYS A 40 -3.73 11.50 -6.07
N TYR A 41 -4.31 10.42 -5.58
CA TYR A 41 -3.94 9.07 -5.96
C TYR A 41 -5.19 8.28 -6.32
N ARG A 42 -5.09 7.44 -7.36
CA ARG A 42 -6.01 6.35 -7.61
C ARG A 42 -5.44 5.11 -6.94
N ILE A 43 -6.24 4.52 -6.06
CA ILE A 43 -5.90 3.27 -5.38
C ILE A 43 -6.76 2.16 -5.99
N THR A 44 -6.10 1.05 -6.34
CA THR A 44 -6.77 -0.18 -6.78
C THR A 44 -6.23 -1.33 -5.95
N ALA A 45 -7.09 -2.04 -5.25
CA ALA A 45 -6.75 -3.23 -4.47
C ALA A 45 -7.53 -4.43 -5.00
N ASP A 46 -6.83 -5.40 -5.56
CA ASP A 46 -7.38 -6.66 -6.07
C ASP A 46 -7.13 -7.77 -5.06
N TYR A 47 -8.17 -8.50 -4.74
CA TYR A 47 -8.17 -9.68 -3.86
C TYR A 47 -8.54 -10.90 -4.68
N PHE A 48 -7.73 -11.94 -4.63
CA PHE A 48 -8.01 -13.22 -5.23
C PHE A 48 -8.08 -14.27 -4.13
N ASN A 49 -9.26 -14.83 -3.94
CA ASN A 49 -9.53 -15.82 -2.91
C ASN A 49 -9.54 -17.23 -3.51
N GLY A 50 -8.89 -18.14 -2.84
CA GLY A 50 -8.84 -19.56 -3.19
C GLY A 50 -8.70 -20.44 -1.96
N ASP A 51 -8.75 -21.74 -2.16
CA ASP A 51 -8.35 -22.68 -1.13
C ASP A 51 -6.82 -22.88 -1.13
N ILE A 52 -6.30 -23.57 -0.13
CA ILE A 52 -4.85 -23.85 -0.02
C ILE A 52 -4.34 -24.79 -1.12
N PHE A 53 -5.21 -25.40 -1.94
CA PHE A 53 -4.85 -26.25 -3.06
C PHE A 53 -4.78 -25.48 -4.38
N GLY A 54 -5.05 -24.15 -4.34
CA GLY A 54 -5.00 -23.27 -5.51
C GLY A 54 -6.30 -23.21 -6.33
N ASN A 55 -7.38 -23.84 -5.86
CA ASN A 55 -8.68 -23.70 -6.50
C ASN A 55 -9.21 -22.28 -6.27
N PHE A 56 -9.50 -21.57 -7.35
CA PHE A 56 -10.06 -20.22 -7.31
C PHE A 56 -11.51 -20.26 -6.80
N MET A 57 -11.85 -19.33 -5.91
CA MET A 57 -13.21 -19.18 -5.37
C MET A 57 -13.91 -17.94 -5.89
N ASN A 58 -13.32 -16.77 -5.68
CA ASN A 58 -13.82 -15.49 -6.13
C ASN A 58 -12.71 -14.44 -6.11
N LYS A 59 -13.02 -13.27 -6.65
CA LYS A 59 -12.15 -12.09 -6.55
C LYS A 59 -12.95 -10.83 -6.24
N THR A 60 -12.29 -9.88 -5.62
CA THR A 60 -12.87 -8.57 -5.27
C THR A 60 -11.89 -7.49 -5.67
N ARG A 61 -12.38 -6.42 -6.28
CA ARG A 61 -11.63 -5.18 -6.55
C ARG A 61 -12.20 -4.06 -5.73
N VAL A 62 -11.33 -3.34 -5.03
CA VAL A 62 -11.65 -2.11 -4.34
C VAL A 62 -10.91 -0.98 -5.02
N THR A 63 -11.61 0.06 -5.41
CA THR A 63 -11.00 1.27 -5.98
C THR A 63 -11.36 2.49 -5.16
N GLY A 64 -10.53 3.52 -5.17
CA GLY A 64 -10.83 4.78 -4.51
C GLY A 64 -9.89 5.89 -4.93
N ASP A 65 -10.35 7.13 -4.79
CA ASP A 65 -9.53 8.32 -4.94
C ASP A 65 -9.10 8.80 -3.56
N TYR A 66 -7.79 8.85 -3.32
CA TYR A 66 -7.18 9.33 -2.08
C TYR A 66 -6.52 10.67 -2.32
N THR A 67 -6.85 11.66 -1.49
CA THR A 67 -6.26 13.01 -1.55
C THR A 67 -5.56 13.30 -0.24
N ARG A 68 -4.30 13.74 -0.32
CA ARG A 68 -3.50 14.19 0.82
C ARG A 68 -3.03 15.63 0.64
N GLY A 69 -2.36 16.18 1.66
CA GLY A 69 -1.89 17.57 1.64
C GLY A 69 -3.04 18.57 1.81
N LEU A 70 -4.10 18.15 2.46
CA LEU A 70 -5.19 19.03 2.87
C LEU A 70 -4.80 19.82 4.12
N LYS A 71 -5.64 20.79 4.49
CA LYS A 71 -5.42 21.62 5.69
C LYS A 71 -5.14 20.77 6.92
N ASP A 72 -4.17 21.17 7.73
CA ASP A 72 -3.76 20.53 8.99
C ASP A 72 -3.29 19.07 8.84
N GLY A 73 -2.76 18.71 7.66
CA GLY A 73 -2.26 17.37 7.36
C GLY A 73 -3.34 16.33 7.14
N ALA A 74 -4.59 16.76 6.98
CA ALA A 74 -5.69 15.85 6.71
C ALA A 74 -5.58 15.19 5.33
N VAL A 75 -6.20 14.03 5.22
CA VAL A 75 -6.38 13.27 3.99
C VAL A 75 -7.85 12.98 3.77
N LYS A 76 -8.22 12.63 2.55
CA LYS A 76 -9.63 12.40 2.19
C LYS A 76 -9.77 11.29 1.15
N TRP A 77 -10.76 10.45 1.35
CA TRP A 77 -11.23 9.45 0.38
C TRP A 77 -12.48 9.93 -0.36
N ASN A 78 -12.58 9.54 -1.62
CA ASN A 78 -13.76 9.73 -2.46
C ASN A 78 -13.87 8.57 -3.46
N LYS A 79 -15.06 8.41 -4.05
CA LYS A 79 -15.34 7.44 -5.11
C LYS A 79 -14.89 6.02 -4.78
N VAL A 80 -14.99 5.61 -3.52
CA VAL A 80 -14.66 4.25 -3.15
C VAL A 80 -15.75 3.31 -3.62
N ALA A 81 -15.36 2.26 -4.34
CA ALA A 81 -16.28 1.26 -4.88
C ALA A 81 -15.70 -0.14 -4.75
N ILE A 82 -16.57 -1.12 -4.57
CA ILE A 82 -16.24 -2.55 -4.50
C ILE A 82 -16.93 -3.27 -5.64
N ALA A 83 -16.17 -4.04 -6.42
CA ALA A 83 -16.64 -4.90 -7.50
C ALA A 83 -16.19 -6.34 -7.25
N ASN A 84 -16.98 -7.32 -7.68
CA ASN A 84 -16.68 -8.74 -7.49
C ASN A 84 -16.53 -9.46 -8.82
N GLY A 85 -15.89 -10.62 -8.81
CA GLY A 85 -15.79 -11.49 -9.97
C GLY A 85 -15.83 -12.96 -9.57
N SER A 86 -16.55 -13.75 -10.33
CA SER A 86 -16.77 -15.18 -10.09
C SER A 86 -15.78 -16.10 -10.82
N THR A 87 -14.97 -15.55 -11.72
CA THR A 87 -13.97 -16.31 -12.47
C THR A 87 -12.63 -15.59 -12.45
N ARG A 88 -11.54 -16.33 -12.47
CA ARG A 88 -10.17 -15.76 -12.36
C ARG A 88 -9.89 -14.77 -13.49
N GLU A 89 -10.15 -15.15 -14.73
CA GLU A 89 -9.83 -14.35 -15.93
C GLU A 89 -10.96 -13.43 -16.38
N GLY A 90 -12.16 -13.56 -15.80
CA GLY A 90 -13.32 -12.74 -16.15
C GLY A 90 -13.21 -11.30 -15.65
N PRO A 91 -14.14 -10.43 -16.00
CA PRO A 91 -14.18 -9.06 -15.49
C PRO A 91 -14.53 -9.00 -14.01
N PHE A 92 -14.28 -7.85 -13.39
CA PHE A 92 -14.95 -7.44 -12.16
C PHE A 92 -16.28 -6.79 -12.52
N GLU A 93 -17.34 -7.16 -11.82
CA GLU A 93 -18.71 -6.77 -12.16
C GLU A 93 -19.39 -6.09 -10.97
N ASN A 94 -20.49 -5.39 -11.26
CA ASN A 94 -21.40 -4.83 -10.25
C ASN A 94 -20.68 -3.97 -9.21
N ALA A 95 -19.87 -3.00 -9.67
CA ALA A 95 -19.21 -2.06 -8.78
C ALA A 95 -20.25 -1.29 -7.93
N VAL A 96 -20.16 -1.42 -6.62
CA VAL A 96 -21.04 -0.78 -5.64
C VAL A 96 -20.29 0.33 -4.92
N SER A 97 -20.80 1.56 -5.00
CA SER A 97 -20.26 2.70 -4.26
C SER A 97 -20.34 2.48 -2.76
N GLN A 98 -19.31 2.93 -2.06
CA GLN A 98 -19.24 2.89 -0.59
C GLN A 98 -19.48 4.29 -0.04
N ASP A 99 -20.75 4.69 0.05
CA ASP A 99 -21.18 6.08 0.34
C ASP A 99 -20.62 6.61 1.67
N TYR A 100 -20.39 5.74 2.66
CA TYR A 100 -19.76 6.12 3.94
C TYR A 100 -18.29 6.52 3.81
N MET A 101 -17.65 6.19 2.68
CA MET A 101 -16.29 6.61 2.33
C MET A 101 -16.26 7.93 1.55
N GLU A 102 -17.40 8.43 1.09
CA GLU A 102 -17.44 9.70 0.36
C GLU A 102 -17.14 10.88 1.29
N ASN A 103 -16.08 11.60 0.98
CA ASN A 103 -15.49 12.65 1.83
C ASN A 103 -15.01 12.16 3.22
N PHE A 104 -14.75 10.86 3.39
CA PHE A 104 -14.15 10.36 4.63
C PHE A 104 -12.77 10.99 4.83
N THR A 105 -12.64 11.79 5.90
CA THR A 105 -11.48 12.64 6.16
C THR A 105 -10.89 12.33 7.53
N TYR A 106 -9.57 12.21 7.60
CA TYR A 106 -8.84 12.00 8.86
C TYR A 106 -7.42 12.56 8.77
N VAL A 107 -6.73 12.67 9.90
CA VAL A 107 -5.28 12.92 9.96
C VAL A 107 -4.59 11.57 10.15
N PRO A 108 -3.68 11.16 9.23
CA PRO A 108 -2.96 9.89 9.34
C PRO A 108 -2.23 9.76 10.67
N SER A 109 -2.57 8.75 11.45
CA SER A 109 -1.96 8.45 12.75
C SER A 109 -2.37 7.06 13.23
N ASP A 110 -1.74 6.55 14.28
CA ASP A 110 -2.08 5.27 14.92
C ASP A 110 -3.53 5.20 15.42
N LYS A 111 -4.19 6.36 15.63
CA LYS A 111 -5.62 6.39 15.95
C LYS A 111 -6.50 5.74 14.89
N MET A 112 -6.03 5.68 13.64
CA MET A 112 -6.73 4.97 12.56
C MET A 112 -6.68 3.44 12.68
N LEU A 113 -6.08 2.92 13.73
CA LEU A 113 -6.11 1.50 14.10
C LEU A 113 -7.23 1.19 15.11
N ASP A 114 -7.82 2.21 15.72
CA ASP A 114 -8.84 2.07 16.75
C ASP A 114 -10.25 1.97 16.16
N ALA A 115 -11.13 1.18 16.80
CA ALA A 115 -12.52 1.01 16.41
C ALA A 115 -13.30 2.35 16.34
N ALA A 116 -12.98 3.29 17.21
CA ALA A 116 -13.64 4.60 17.28
C ALA A 116 -13.49 5.40 15.98
N SER A 117 -12.37 5.24 15.26
CA SER A 117 -12.12 5.92 13.98
C SER A 117 -13.03 5.44 12.84
N PHE A 118 -13.63 4.26 13.00
CA PHE A 118 -14.53 3.63 12.02
C PHE A 118 -15.98 3.48 12.53
N SER A 119 -16.36 4.27 13.52
CA SER A 119 -17.72 4.17 14.15
C SER A 119 -18.87 4.42 13.17
N SER A 120 -18.62 5.13 12.06
CA SER A 120 -19.61 5.36 10.99
C SER A 120 -19.61 4.28 9.91
N PHE A 121 -18.68 3.31 9.98
CA PHE A 121 -18.57 2.27 8.97
C PHE A 121 -19.51 1.10 9.25
N PRO A 122 -20.06 0.47 8.20
CA PRO A 122 -20.82 -0.78 8.37
C PRO A 122 -19.95 -1.91 8.97
N ALA A 123 -20.60 -2.87 9.61
CA ALA A 123 -19.92 -4.02 10.20
C ALA A 123 -19.04 -4.80 9.21
N ASN A 124 -19.45 -4.87 7.93
CA ASN A 124 -18.74 -5.62 6.88
C ASN A 124 -17.79 -4.76 6.04
N SER A 125 -17.18 -3.74 6.63
CA SER A 125 -16.34 -2.75 5.92
C SER A 125 -14.85 -3.10 5.89
N PHE A 126 -14.49 -4.35 6.07
CA PHE A 126 -13.09 -4.79 6.16
C PHE A 126 -12.23 -4.34 4.95
N HIS A 127 -12.74 -4.46 3.72
CA HIS A 127 -12.01 -4.05 2.52
C HIS A 127 -11.71 -2.54 2.48
N THR A 128 -12.61 -1.70 2.95
CA THR A 128 -12.40 -0.24 2.97
C THR A 128 -11.52 0.20 4.14
N LYS A 129 -11.58 -0.49 5.28
CA LYS A 129 -10.62 -0.29 6.38
C LYS A 129 -9.20 -0.66 5.92
N ASN A 130 -9.05 -1.75 5.16
CA ASN A 130 -7.76 -2.13 4.57
C ASN A 130 -7.18 -1.02 3.69
N LEU A 131 -7.97 -0.32 2.85
CA LEU A 131 -7.45 0.83 2.09
C LEU A 131 -6.82 1.89 2.99
N VAL A 132 -7.44 2.19 4.13
CA VAL A 132 -6.90 3.16 5.10
C VAL A 132 -5.59 2.66 5.70
N TRP A 133 -5.54 1.39 6.11
CA TRP A 133 -4.34 0.80 6.72
C TRP A 133 -3.20 0.61 5.71
N ASP A 134 -3.51 0.24 4.48
CA ASP A 134 -2.53 0.13 3.39
C ASP A 134 -1.85 1.49 3.14
N MET A 135 -2.63 2.59 3.10
CA MET A 135 -2.05 3.94 2.95
C MET A 135 -1.18 4.33 4.14
N LEU A 136 -1.62 4.04 5.38
CA LEU A 136 -0.78 4.30 6.56
C LEU A 136 0.55 3.55 6.50
N ALA A 137 0.55 2.30 6.08
CA ALA A 137 1.76 1.50 5.94
C ALA A 137 2.68 2.08 4.85
N ILE A 138 2.17 2.37 3.66
CA ILE A 138 2.93 2.93 2.54
C ILE A 138 3.55 4.27 2.91
N GLU A 139 2.78 5.19 3.50
CA GLU A 139 3.28 6.50 3.93
C GLU A 139 4.34 6.37 5.04
N THR A 140 4.15 5.45 5.97
CA THR A 140 5.16 5.15 7.00
C THR A 140 6.48 4.68 6.39
N PHE A 141 6.43 3.75 5.45
CA PHE A 141 7.64 3.23 4.79
C PHE A 141 8.29 4.27 3.88
N ALA A 142 7.50 5.12 3.24
CA ALA A 142 8.00 6.16 2.34
C ALA A 142 8.70 7.31 3.07
N TRP A 143 8.22 7.69 4.27
CA TRP A 143 8.65 8.97 4.88
C TRP A 143 9.29 8.86 6.25
N ILE A 144 8.76 8.05 7.16
CA ILE A 144 9.25 8.03 8.54
C ILE A 144 10.72 7.55 8.61
N TYR A 145 11.08 6.59 7.76
CA TYR A 145 12.42 6.00 7.76
C TYR A 145 13.30 6.43 6.60
N PHE A 146 12.84 7.36 5.75
CA PHE A 146 13.56 7.78 4.55
C PHE A 146 15.02 8.17 4.85
N ASP A 147 15.23 8.95 5.89
CA ASP A 147 16.56 9.45 6.26
C ASP A 147 17.47 8.38 6.90
N SER A 148 16.91 7.23 7.25
CA SER A 148 17.65 6.07 7.78
C SER A 148 18.06 5.06 6.72
N LEU A 149 17.59 5.25 5.47
CA LEU A 149 17.90 4.31 4.39
C LEU A 149 19.27 4.61 3.78
N GLU A 150 19.96 3.54 3.42
CA GLU A 150 21.22 3.57 2.67
C GLU A 150 21.12 2.63 1.46
N LEU A 151 21.82 3.00 0.37
CA LEU A 151 21.78 2.25 -0.88
C LEU A 151 22.21 0.78 -0.65
N ASN A 152 21.36 -0.14 -1.08
CA ASN A 152 21.56 -1.59 -0.98
C ASN A 152 21.71 -2.14 0.44
N SER A 153 21.46 -1.32 1.47
CA SER A 153 21.46 -1.73 2.87
C SER A 153 20.06 -2.05 3.35
N VAL A 154 19.88 -3.12 4.12
CA VAL A 154 18.60 -3.47 4.70
C VAL A 154 18.46 -2.79 6.05
N PHE A 155 17.46 -1.93 6.16
CA PHE A 155 17.07 -1.28 7.41
C PHE A 155 15.90 -2.05 8.06
N ARG A 156 15.96 -2.28 9.36
CA ARG A 156 14.90 -2.96 10.13
C ARG A 156 14.41 -2.07 11.26
N PRO A 157 13.29 -1.35 11.08
CA PRO A 157 12.72 -0.49 12.12
C PRO A 157 12.19 -1.30 13.30
N ALA A 158 12.87 -1.25 14.43
CA ALA A 158 12.52 -2.04 15.62
C ALA A 158 11.16 -1.66 16.22
N ASN A 159 10.78 -0.39 16.11
CA ASN A 159 9.52 0.16 16.64
C ASN A 159 8.28 -0.25 15.83
N LEU A 160 8.42 -0.84 14.64
CA LEU A 160 7.31 -1.41 13.88
C LEU A 160 7.04 -2.88 14.22
N LYS A 161 7.86 -3.51 15.06
CA LYS A 161 7.59 -4.86 15.59
C LYS A 161 6.56 -4.76 16.70
N GLN A 162 5.28 -4.79 16.34
CA GLN A 162 4.20 -4.62 17.29
C GLN A 162 2.92 -5.32 16.84
N GLU A 163 2.05 -5.58 17.79
CA GLU A 163 0.69 -5.97 17.54
C GLU A 163 -0.15 -4.74 17.21
N ILE A 164 -0.91 -4.82 16.14
CA ILE A 164 -1.75 -3.76 15.60
C ILE A 164 -3.20 -4.19 15.79
N PRO A 165 -4.06 -3.43 16.50
CA PRO A 165 -5.47 -3.70 16.56
C PRO A 165 -6.12 -3.42 15.20
N LEU A 166 -7.02 -4.32 14.78
CA LEU A 166 -7.77 -4.20 13.54
C LEU A 166 -9.14 -3.58 13.80
N ALA A 167 -9.15 -2.34 14.26
CA ALA A 167 -10.38 -1.62 14.65
C ALA A 167 -11.28 -2.42 15.62
N GLY A 168 -10.69 -3.18 16.55
CA GLY A 168 -11.41 -4.02 17.50
C GLY A 168 -11.93 -5.35 16.96
N GLU A 169 -11.72 -5.68 15.69
CA GLU A 169 -12.14 -6.93 15.08
C GLU A 169 -11.11 -8.06 15.25
N GLY A 170 -9.88 -7.71 15.65
CA GLY A 170 -8.79 -8.67 15.80
C GLY A 170 -7.44 -8.00 15.95
N THR A 171 -6.38 -8.75 15.67
CA THR A 171 -5.00 -8.26 15.73
C THR A 171 -4.18 -8.72 14.54
N PHE A 172 -3.24 -7.88 14.16
CA PHE A 172 -2.20 -8.17 13.17
C PHE A 172 -0.84 -7.87 13.80
N THR A 173 0.11 -8.79 13.71
CA THR A 173 1.42 -8.59 14.34
C THR A 173 2.51 -8.46 13.29
N ASN A 174 3.13 -7.29 13.21
CA ASN A 174 4.35 -7.12 12.45
C ASN A 174 5.54 -7.72 13.18
N LYS A 175 6.21 -8.71 12.58
CA LYS A 175 7.39 -9.37 13.18
C LYS A 175 8.72 -8.82 12.71
N ASP A 176 8.92 -8.73 11.40
CA ASP A 176 10.19 -8.31 10.80
C ASP A 176 9.94 -7.51 9.52
N ILE A 177 9.88 -6.21 9.66
CA ILE A 177 9.78 -5.30 8.53
C ILE A 177 11.18 -4.96 8.05
N GLN A 178 11.42 -5.14 6.77
CA GLN A 178 12.66 -4.83 6.09
C GLN A 178 12.41 -3.77 5.04
N LEU A 179 13.11 -2.66 5.15
CA LEU A 179 13.12 -1.58 4.17
C LEU A 179 14.51 -1.52 3.51
N LYS A 180 14.56 -1.21 2.23
CA LYS A 180 15.81 -1.09 1.49
C LYS A 180 15.69 -0.02 0.41
N TRP A 181 16.62 0.90 0.36
CA TRP A 181 16.81 1.70 -0.84
C TRP A 181 17.50 0.86 -1.90
N ALA A 182 16.75 0.36 -2.87
CA ALA A 182 17.25 -0.59 -3.88
C ALA A 182 17.91 0.11 -5.06
N GLY A 183 17.63 1.40 -5.29
CA GLY A 183 18.19 2.14 -6.41
C GLY A 183 17.43 3.43 -6.70
N ILE A 184 17.67 3.94 -7.90
CA ILE A 184 17.02 5.15 -8.43
C ILE A 184 16.29 4.77 -9.71
N SER A 185 15.07 5.26 -9.85
CA SER A 185 14.23 5.08 -11.03
C SER A 185 13.66 6.42 -11.48
N GLN A 186 13.05 6.44 -12.63
CA GLN A 186 12.36 7.62 -13.15
C GLN A 186 10.94 7.23 -13.57
N ILE A 187 9.96 7.95 -13.03
CA ILE A 187 8.55 7.83 -13.40
C ILE A 187 7.95 9.23 -13.54
N ASN A 188 7.06 9.46 -14.51
CA ASN A 188 6.41 10.75 -14.74
C ASN A 188 7.39 11.93 -14.86
N ARG A 189 8.60 11.70 -15.36
CA ARG A 189 9.73 12.66 -15.44
C ARG A 189 10.31 13.05 -14.07
N GLU A 190 9.91 12.42 -12.98
CA GLU A 190 10.49 12.60 -11.66
C GLU A 190 11.56 11.53 -11.40
N VAL A 191 12.68 11.94 -10.82
CA VAL A 191 13.75 11.05 -10.35
C VAL A 191 13.38 10.59 -8.94
N CYS A 192 13.26 9.29 -8.74
CA CYS A 192 12.74 8.70 -7.51
C CYS A 192 13.74 7.75 -6.86
N ALA A 193 13.78 7.75 -5.54
CA ALA A 193 14.31 6.62 -4.79
C ALA A 193 13.36 5.43 -4.95
N LEU A 194 13.91 4.26 -5.31
CA LEU A 194 13.19 2.99 -5.29
C LEU A 194 13.38 2.35 -3.93
N ILE A 195 12.33 2.37 -3.12
CA ILE A 195 12.29 1.72 -1.82
C ILE A 195 11.58 0.39 -1.97
N GLU A 196 12.29 -0.70 -1.65
CA GLU A 196 11.71 -2.03 -1.47
C GLU A 196 11.36 -2.23 -0.01
N TYR A 197 10.23 -2.88 0.25
CA TYR A 197 9.84 -3.31 1.59
C TYR A 197 9.30 -4.73 1.56
N ARG A 198 9.48 -5.43 2.68
CA ARG A 198 8.93 -6.78 2.86
C ARG A 198 8.80 -7.13 4.33
N THR A 199 7.86 -8.00 4.63
CA THR A 199 7.67 -8.58 5.94
C THR A 199 7.11 -9.99 5.83
N PHE A 200 7.43 -10.85 6.79
CA PHE A 200 7.11 -12.27 6.75
C PHE A 200 6.50 -12.74 8.06
N ASP A 201 5.70 -13.81 7.96
CA ASP A 201 5.14 -14.52 9.10
C ASP A 201 4.40 -13.64 10.10
N ASN A 202 3.65 -12.67 9.60
CA ASN A 202 2.86 -11.80 10.45
C ASN A 202 1.59 -12.53 10.89
N PRO A 203 1.41 -12.84 12.17
CA PRO A 203 0.18 -13.42 12.66
C PRO A 203 -1.00 -12.50 12.42
N LEU A 204 -2.10 -13.10 11.98
CA LEU A 204 -3.40 -12.46 11.80
C LEU A 204 -4.43 -13.24 12.61
N VAL A 205 -5.15 -12.55 13.47
CA VAL A 205 -6.28 -13.09 14.22
C VAL A 205 -7.48 -12.14 14.06
N VAL A 206 -8.60 -12.67 13.60
CA VAL A 206 -9.89 -11.96 13.62
C VAL A 206 -10.85 -12.79 14.48
N ASP A 207 -11.53 -12.14 15.40
CA ASP A 207 -12.51 -12.79 16.28
C ASP A 207 -13.73 -11.89 16.44
N THR A 208 -14.72 -12.13 15.59
CA THR A 208 -16.03 -11.47 15.64
C THR A 208 -17.13 -12.48 15.84
N GLU A 209 -18.34 -12.02 16.12
CA GLU A 209 -19.51 -12.94 16.23
C GLU A 209 -19.79 -13.68 14.91
N GLN A 210 -19.41 -13.10 13.77
CA GLN A 210 -19.73 -13.59 12.44
C GLN A 210 -18.61 -14.45 11.84
N LEU A 211 -17.36 -14.25 12.30
CA LEU A 211 -16.19 -14.81 11.66
C LEU A 211 -15.03 -14.94 12.64
N LYS A 212 -14.36 -16.08 12.62
CA LYS A 212 -13.08 -16.29 13.31
C LYS A 212 -12.03 -16.67 12.29
N ILE A 213 -10.92 -15.91 12.27
CA ILE A 213 -9.77 -16.18 11.41
C ILE A 213 -8.54 -16.36 12.30
N LYS A 214 -7.73 -17.35 11.96
CA LYS A 214 -6.36 -17.49 12.44
C LYS A 214 -5.47 -17.78 11.26
N GLY A 215 -4.51 -16.88 11.02
CA GLY A 215 -3.68 -16.97 9.83
C GLY A 215 -2.35 -16.27 9.98
N ARG A 216 -1.69 -16.11 8.85
CA ARG A 216 -0.47 -15.37 8.70
C ARG A 216 -0.47 -14.63 7.36
N SER A 217 0.16 -13.48 7.34
CA SER A 217 0.37 -12.66 6.16
C SER A 217 1.86 -12.51 5.85
N HIS A 218 2.17 -12.47 4.57
CA HIS A 218 3.41 -11.94 4.02
C HIS A 218 3.05 -10.79 3.11
N TYR A 219 3.69 -9.64 3.25
CA TYR A 219 3.51 -8.56 2.29
C TYR A 219 4.84 -7.94 1.88
N TRP A 220 4.91 -7.49 0.65
CA TRP A 220 6.10 -6.89 0.05
C TRP A 220 5.69 -5.92 -1.06
N GLY A 221 6.61 -5.08 -1.46
CA GLY A 221 6.36 -4.17 -2.56
C GLY A 221 7.45 -3.15 -2.78
N THR A 222 7.11 -2.16 -3.57
CA THR A 222 8.00 -1.05 -3.92
C THR A 222 7.28 0.28 -3.82
N ILE A 223 8.03 1.32 -3.43
CA ILE A 223 7.57 2.69 -3.40
C ILE A 223 8.57 3.55 -4.16
N LEU A 224 8.09 4.36 -5.09
CA LEU A 224 8.86 5.37 -5.80
C LEU A 224 8.63 6.72 -5.15
N VAL A 225 9.64 7.22 -4.44
CA VAL A 225 9.60 8.50 -3.71
C VAL A 225 10.43 9.53 -4.46
N SER A 226 9.83 10.63 -4.87
CA SER A 226 10.51 11.72 -5.59
C SER A 226 11.68 12.25 -4.79
N LEU A 227 12.85 12.36 -5.43
CA LEU A 227 14.05 12.98 -4.86
C LEU A 227 14.04 14.51 -4.95
N LYS A 228 12.94 15.09 -5.41
CA LYS A 228 12.74 16.53 -5.48
C LYS A 228 11.97 17.04 -4.25
N ASP A 229 10.92 16.35 -3.86
CA ASP A 229 9.96 16.82 -2.85
C ASP A 229 9.44 15.75 -1.88
N LYS A 230 9.99 14.54 -1.94
CA LYS A 230 9.58 13.35 -1.15
C LYS A 230 8.14 12.87 -1.43
N GLN A 231 7.45 13.36 -2.45
CA GLN A 231 6.13 12.83 -2.78
C GLN A 231 6.22 11.38 -3.27
N ILE A 232 5.22 10.58 -2.95
CA ILE A 232 5.08 9.24 -3.55
C ILE A 232 4.59 9.44 -4.98
N GLU A 233 5.33 8.94 -5.96
CA GLU A 233 4.92 8.99 -7.36
C GLU A 233 4.18 7.74 -7.79
N HIS A 234 4.53 6.60 -7.20
CA HIS A 234 3.90 5.31 -7.43
C HIS A 234 4.24 4.35 -6.30
N ALA A 235 3.34 3.44 -5.96
CA ALA A 235 3.66 2.32 -5.09
C ALA A 235 2.86 1.06 -5.49
N VAL A 236 3.43 -0.09 -5.21
CA VAL A 236 2.78 -1.39 -5.33
C VAL A 236 2.99 -2.16 -4.04
N MET A 237 1.93 -2.81 -3.57
CA MET A 237 1.98 -3.78 -2.48
C MET A 237 1.38 -5.10 -2.94
N TYR A 238 2.06 -6.18 -2.64
CA TYR A 238 1.57 -7.55 -2.75
C TYR A 238 1.42 -8.13 -1.36
N GLU A 239 0.40 -8.91 -1.16
CA GLU A 239 0.20 -9.64 0.08
C GLU A 239 -0.31 -11.04 -0.20
N ASP A 240 0.18 -12.00 0.59
CA ASP A 240 -0.25 -13.40 0.61
C ASP A 240 -0.69 -13.76 2.02
N VAL A 241 -1.96 -14.11 2.18
CA VAL A 241 -2.57 -14.47 3.46
C VAL A 241 -3.05 -15.92 3.42
N VAL A 242 -2.47 -16.76 4.26
CA VAL A 242 -2.96 -18.12 4.48
C VAL A 242 -3.69 -18.18 5.81
N MET A 243 -4.92 -18.68 5.80
CA MET A 243 -5.78 -18.62 6.98
C MET A 243 -6.67 -19.84 7.15
N ASP A 244 -6.93 -20.18 8.42
CA ASP A 244 -8.02 -21.02 8.89
C ASP A 244 -9.20 -20.10 9.24
N MET A 245 -10.32 -20.26 8.54
CA MET A 245 -11.52 -19.45 8.71
C MET A 245 -12.66 -20.31 9.22
N LYS A 246 -13.25 -19.90 10.34
CA LYS A 246 -14.45 -20.52 10.91
C LYS A 246 -15.64 -19.57 10.81
N ILE A 247 -16.70 -20.07 10.20
CA ILE A 247 -17.99 -19.37 10.13
C ILE A 247 -18.93 -20.05 11.11
N PRO A 248 -19.55 -19.35 12.07
CA PRO A 248 -20.51 -19.96 12.99
C PRO A 248 -21.61 -20.71 12.24
N GLY A 249 -21.92 -21.92 12.70
CA GLY A 249 -22.92 -22.82 12.05
C GLY A 249 -22.36 -23.68 10.91
N GLN A 250 -21.14 -23.50 10.47
CA GLN A 250 -20.49 -24.42 9.53
C GLN A 250 -19.75 -25.55 10.26
N PRO A 251 -19.82 -26.80 9.73
CA PRO A 251 -19.31 -27.98 10.45
C PRO A 251 -17.78 -28.05 10.52
N ALA A 252 -17.06 -27.42 9.59
CA ALA A 252 -15.61 -27.46 9.53
C ALA A 252 -15.02 -26.09 9.17
N PRO A 253 -13.81 -25.78 9.67
CA PRO A 253 -13.08 -24.60 9.22
C PRO A 253 -12.68 -24.75 7.75
N GLN A 254 -12.53 -23.61 7.08
CA GLN A 254 -12.05 -23.52 5.71
C GLN A 254 -10.60 -23.05 5.71
N LEU A 255 -9.73 -23.78 5.01
CA LEU A 255 -8.35 -23.36 4.80
C LEU A 255 -8.26 -22.58 3.50
N LEU A 256 -8.00 -21.29 3.62
CA LEU A 256 -8.05 -20.33 2.53
C LEU A 256 -6.68 -19.69 2.29
N ASN A 257 -6.51 -19.27 1.04
CA ASN A 257 -5.45 -18.39 0.63
C ASN A 257 -6.06 -17.15 -0.06
N THR A 258 -5.66 -15.97 0.38
CA THR A 258 -5.99 -14.70 -0.28
C THR A 258 -4.71 -14.04 -0.73
N THR A 259 -4.58 -13.78 -2.04
CA THR A 259 -3.53 -12.92 -2.56
C THR A 259 -4.09 -11.54 -2.86
N ARG A 260 -3.32 -10.51 -2.54
CA ARG A 260 -3.70 -9.11 -2.78
C ARG A 260 -2.63 -8.43 -3.63
N GLU A 261 -3.09 -7.60 -4.56
CA GLU A 261 -2.26 -6.64 -5.27
C GLU A 261 -2.87 -5.25 -5.10
N ILE A 262 -2.10 -4.32 -4.57
CA ILE A 262 -2.54 -2.94 -4.35
C ILE A 262 -1.63 -2.02 -5.16
N GLN A 263 -2.24 -1.17 -5.98
CA GLN A 263 -1.55 -0.18 -6.79
C GLN A 263 -1.93 1.23 -6.33
N PHE A 264 -0.94 2.08 -6.17
CA PHE A 264 -1.07 3.50 -5.83
C PHE A 264 -0.51 4.31 -6.98
N GLU A 265 -1.37 4.97 -7.71
CA GLU A 265 -1.01 5.79 -8.87
C GLU A 265 -1.33 7.26 -8.60
N LYS A 266 -0.33 8.11 -8.70
CA LYS A 266 -0.54 9.55 -8.64
C LYS A 266 -1.34 9.99 -9.87
N ILE A 267 -2.43 10.71 -9.64
CA ILE A 267 -3.29 11.26 -10.69
C ILE A 267 -3.20 12.79 -10.69
N ASN A 268 -3.20 13.37 -11.89
CA ASN A 268 -3.10 14.82 -12.11
C ASN A 268 -4.44 15.52 -11.95
#